data_85fe6cc5bf73ff84acd621aa9f885a35
#
_entry.id   85fe6cc5bf73ff84acd621aa9f885a35
#
_cell.length_a   1.000
_cell.length_b   1.000
_cell.length_c   1.000
_cell.angle_alpha   90.00
_cell.angle_beta   90.00
_cell.angle_gamma   90.00
#
_symmetry.space_group_name_H-M   'P 1'
#
loop_
_entity.id
_entity.type
_entity.pdbx_description
1 polymer ?
#
loop_
_entity_poly.entity_id
_entity_poly.type
_entity_poly.pdbx_seq_one_letter_code
_entity_poly.pdbx_strand_id
1 'polypeptide(L)'
;MMFYKALDLEAAGKYREAAPLFRSALQTSAVVNALLGLERVYAELGWSDSLVAPVEALIMASPREETYRTVQLRTLQSLGREVELRKAVDAWVRDMPTSVSPYREYARLLLQKNRAAAADSVLARAKVALGTMKDLQLEIAQARAAQGQWIESAKAWRQALLTADYLQQAATYALAPTPSSSRQQIREIFLALPVEVPSRRALAELEMTWGSPSDGWNALKDLPPDSVASEAWSEFAKRAESEDRWTIAREALESALRWKRTPEIAIRAATAAMNAGDPAAALRLGPMSDAGGDSTLIARAYLPLHARALSALGRPMEAERLVARYDRFLSPGAHNSLIRTIAWGWVRTGDMNRARAALAATGVEGDSSDAAGWLALYEGNLKAARGLLRGGTEQSPELALALGLIARLKVDTAPAIGKAFLALAKNDSAGAAAQFAAAADNAPVVRSLLLLTAAQLHASMRHDTEAVAIWQRILSQEKDSPEAPQAELEWARLLRKKNDVAGAAAHLEHMILAYPQSALVPQARRELDLAKTSIPPTLS
;
A
#
# COMPACT_ATOMS: atom_id res chain seq x y z
N MET A 1 21.97 3.33 -44.12
CA MET A 1 22.08 1.85 -44.13
C MET A 1 23.05 1.34 -43.05
N MET A 2 24.30 1.81 -42.91
CA MET A 2 25.28 1.33 -41.90
C MET A 2 24.80 1.51 -40.46
N PHE A 3 24.21 2.66 -40.13
CA PHE A 3 23.70 2.96 -38.79
C PHE A 3 22.59 1.97 -38.32
N TYR A 4 21.60 1.68 -39.15
CA TYR A 4 20.55 0.72 -38.82
C TYR A 4 21.07 -0.70 -38.61
N LYS A 5 22.04 -1.13 -39.49
CA LYS A 5 22.70 -2.43 -39.31
C LYS A 5 23.48 -2.49 -37.98
N ALA A 6 24.08 -1.36 -37.58
CA ALA A 6 24.77 -1.29 -36.28
C ALA A 6 23.79 -1.44 -35.09
N LEU A 7 22.59 -0.84 -35.18
CA LEU A 7 21.54 -1.00 -34.16
C LEU A 7 21.05 -2.45 -34.09
N ASP A 8 20.84 -3.11 -35.24
CA ASP A 8 20.42 -4.52 -35.27
C ASP A 8 21.45 -5.44 -34.59
N LEU A 9 22.75 -5.18 -34.86
CA LEU A 9 23.84 -5.92 -34.23
C LEU A 9 23.96 -5.62 -32.71
N GLU A 10 23.78 -4.37 -32.30
CA GLU A 10 23.75 -3.96 -30.90
C GLU A 10 22.59 -4.69 -30.18
N ALA A 11 21.40 -4.68 -30.76
CA ALA A 11 20.22 -5.38 -30.20
C ALA A 11 20.43 -6.91 -30.12
N ALA A 12 21.21 -7.48 -31.02
CA ALA A 12 21.61 -8.89 -31.01
C ALA A 12 22.78 -9.21 -30.03
N GLY A 13 23.30 -8.22 -29.28
CA GLY A 13 24.46 -8.37 -28.39
C GLY A 13 25.80 -8.52 -29.10
N LYS A 14 25.86 -8.30 -30.43
CA LYS A 14 27.04 -8.43 -31.25
C LYS A 14 27.87 -7.13 -31.27
N TYR A 15 28.27 -6.69 -30.08
CA TYR A 15 28.91 -5.37 -29.88
C TYR A 15 30.20 -5.20 -30.68
N ARG A 16 31.04 -6.25 -30.83
CA ARG A 16 32.27 -6.18 -31.61
C ARG A 16 32.02 -5.95 -33.10
N GLU A 17 30.90 -6.45 -33.63
CA GLU A 17 30.51 -6.25 -35.02
C GLU A 17 29.79 -4.89 -35.21
N ALA A 18 29.06 -4.42 -34.22
CA ALA A 18 28.34 -3.14 -34.23
C ALA A 18 29.33 -1.93 -34.19
N ALA A 19 30.39 -2.02 -33.38
CA ALA A 19 31.34 -0.95 -33.12
C ALA A 19 31.93 -0.32 -34.41
N PRO A 20 32.49 -1.06 -35.36
CA PRO A 20 33.06 -0.46 -36.60
C PRO A 20 31.97 0.20 -37.46
N LEU A 21 30.73 -0.29 -37.44
CA LEU A 21 29.63 0.30 -38.20
C LEU A 21 29.18 1.63 -37.60
N PHE A 22 29.04 1.70 -36.27
CA PHE A 22 28.78 2.98 -35.61
C PHE A 22 29.92 3.98 -35.84
N ARG A 23 31.18 3.53 -35.77
CA ARG A 23 32.35 4.39 -36.04
C ARG A 23 32.31 4.95 -37.46
N SER A 24 31.98 4.13 -38.45
CA SER A 24 31.82 4.59 -39.83
C SER A 24 30.63 5.55 -39.98
N ALA A 25 29.56 5.34 -39.24
CA ALA A 25 28.37 6.20 -39.26
C ALA A 25 28.63 7.60 -38.68
N LEU A 26 29.70 7.83 -37.92
CA LEU A 26 30.11 9.17 -37.46
C LEU A 26 30.41 10.15 -38.59
N GLN A 27 30.66 9.67 -39.79
CA GLN A 27 30.91 10.48 -40.99
C GLN A 27 29.60 10.77 -41.79
N THR A 28 28.47 10.43 -41.27
CA THR A 28 27.17 10.58 -41.94
C THR A 28 26.26 11.57 -41.23
N SER A 29 25.09 11.85 -41.80
CA SER A 29 24.04 12.66 -41.13
C SER A 29 23.52 12.05 -39.81
N ALA A 30 23.82 10.79 -39.55
CA ALA A 30 23.42 10.10 -38.30
C ALA A 30 24.46 10.22 -37.16
N VAL A 31 25.42 11.15 -37.27
CA VAL A 31 26.58 11.29 -36.38
C VAL A 31 26.21 11.29 -34.89
N VAL A 32 25.21 12.04 -34.46
CA VAL A 32 24.79 12.12 -33.06
C VAL A 32 24.31 10.75 -32.55
N ASN A 33 23.42 10.11 -33.28
CA ASN A 33 22.89 8.80 -32.90
C ASN A 33 23.96 7.69 -32.98
N ALA A 34 24.88 7.80 -33.96
CA ALA A 34 26.01 6.89 -34.11
C ALA A 34 26.99 7.03 -32.93
N LEU A 35 27.24 8.25 -32.47
CA LEU A 35 28.09 8.52 -31.31
C LEU A 35 27.48 7.92 -30.02
N LEU A 36 26.20 8.10 -29.80
CA LEU A 36 25.51 7.52 -28.66
C LEU A 36 25.47 5.98 -28.70
N GLY A 37 25.30 5.39 -29.89
CA GLY A 37 25.45 3.95 -30.10
C GLY A 37 26.87 3.46 -29.81
N LEU A 38 27.86 4.19 -30.28
CA LEU A 38 29.29 3.86 -30.07
C LEU A 38 29.64 3.95 -28.57
N GLU A 39 29.14 4.96 -27.85
CA GLU A 39 29.31 5.09 -26.39
C GLU A 39 28.80 3.84 -25.66
N ARG A 40 27.58 3.39 -25.93
CA ARG A 40 27.01 2.18 -25.30
C ARG A 40 27.83 0.93 -25.64
N VAL A 41 28.12 0.73 -26.93
CA VAL A 41 28.85 -0.46 -27.38
C VAL A 41 30.26 -0.50 -26.81
N TYR A 42 30.96 0.64 -26.75
CA TYR A 42 32.31 0.71 -26.18
C TYR A 42 32.28 0.52 -24.63
N ALA A 43 31.25 0.95 -23.97
CA ALA A 43 31.07 0.66 -22.54
C ALA A 43 30.93 -0.86 -22.28
N GLU A 44 30.13 -1.57 -23.07
CA GLU A 44 29.95 -3.03 -22.97
C GLU A 44 31.26 -3.81 -23.31
N LEU A 45 32.05 -3.30 -24.23
CA LEU A 45 33.32 -3.91 -24.63
C LEU A 45 34.51 -3.55 -23.72
N GLY A 46 34.34 -2.60 -22.79
CA GLY A 46 35.43 -2.04 -21.99
C GLY A 46 36.41 -1.16 -22.83
N TRP A 47 35.96 -0.63 -23.97
CA TRP A 47 36.75 0.17 -24.88
C TRP A 47 36.49 1.68 -24.78
N SER A 48 35.96 2.13 -23.67
CA SER A 48 35.58 3.55 -23.44
C SER A 48 36.75 4.52 -23.75
N ASP A 49 37.99 4.12 -23.53
CA ASP A 49 39.16 4.94 -23.86
C ASP A 49 39.26 5.25 -25.37
N SER A 50 38.86 4.30 -26.21
CA SER A 50 38.85 4.45 -27.67
C SER A 50 37.82 5.47 -28.19
N LEU A 51 36.93 5.97 -27.31
CA LEU A 51 35.92 6.98 -27.65
C LEU A 51 36.47 8.42 -27.53
N VAL A 52 37.55 8.63 -26.75
CA VAL A 52 38.06 9.98 -26.45
C VAL A 52 38.44 10.74 -27.73
N ALA A 53 39.30 10.18 -28.54
CA ALA A 53 39.78 10.86 -29.76
C ALA A 53 38.65 11.12 -30.79
N PRO A 54 37.73 10.17 -31.10
CA PRO A 54 36.58 10.46 -31.95
C PRO A 54 35.69 11.61 -31.43
N VAL A 55 35.44 11.66 -30.14
CA VAL A 55 34.60 12.72 -29.53
C VAL A 55 35.31 14.09 -29.61
N GLU A 56 36.60 14.14 -29.33
CA GLU A 56 37.39 15.37 -29.46
C GLU A 56 37.40 15.90 -30.89
N ALA A 57 37.53 15.02 -31.88
CA ALA A 57 37.47 15.41 -33.31
C ALA A 57 36.10 15.98 -33.68
N LEU A 58 35.00 15.40 -33.16
CA LEU A 58 33.64 15.91 -33.37
C LEU A 58 33.43 17.27 -32.70
N ILE A 59 33.96 17.47 -31.50
CA ILE A 59 33.89 18.75 -30.77
C ILE A 59 34.69 19.83 -31.55
N MET A 60 35.84 19.50 -32.07
CA MET A 60 36.61 20.46 -32.89
C MET A 60 35.87 20.85 -34.17
N ALA A 61 35.16 19.90 -34.80
CA ALA A 61 34.35 20.17 -35.99
C ALA A 61 33.06 20.96 -35.68
N SER A 62 32.46 20.74 -34.52
CA SER A 62 31.20 21.37 -34.11
C SER A 62 31.21 21.73 -32.62
N PRO A 63 31.90 22.79 -32.21
CA PRO A 63 32.14 23.13 -30.80
C PRO A 63 30.89 23.45 -29.99
N ARG A 64 29.78 23.78 -30.65
CA ARG A 64 28.48 24.15 -30.01
C ARG A 64 27.49 22.97 -29.91
N GLU A 65 27.88 21.77 -30.37
CA GLU A 65 27.02 20.59 -30.24
C GLU A 65 27.13 20.01 -28.83
N GLU A 66 26.12 20.24 -28.03
CA GLU A 66 26.10 19.87 -26.60
C GLU A 66 26.18 18.35 -26.38
N THR A 67 25.64 17.55 -27.30
CA THR A 67 25.66 16.09 -27.20
C THR A 67 27.09 15.55 -27.19
N TYR A 68 27.98 16.10 -28.04
CA TYR A 68 29.38 15.66 -28.08
C TYR A 68 30.09 15.96 -26.76
N ARG A 69 29.84 17.15 -26.21
CA ARG A 69 30.37 17.56 -24.89
C ARG A 69 29.87 16.66 -23.77
N THR A 70 28.58 16.33 -23.77
CA THR A 70 27.96 15.41 -22.78
C THR A 70 28.62 14.03 -22.85
N VAL A 71 28.79 13.46 -24.04
CA VAL A 71 29.48 12.17 -24.24
C VAL A 71 30.93 12.26 -23.77
N GLN A 72 31.65 13.36 -24.07
CA GLN A 72 33.01 13.57 -23.56
C GLN A 72 33.08 13.49 -22.03
N LEU A 73 32.20 14.22 -21.34
CA LEU A 73 32.21 14.23 -19.86
C LEU A 73 31.91 12.84 -19.28
N ARG A 74 30.91 12.12 -19.82
CA ARG A 74 30.57 10.76 -19.38
C ARG A 74 31.73 9.78 -19.64
N THR A 75 32.35 9.87 -20.80
CA THR A 75 33.52 9.04 -21.15
C THR A 75 34.68 9.29 -20.19
N LEU A 76 35.05 10.55 -19.97
CA LEU A 76 36.14 10.90 -19.04
C LEU A 76 35.83 10.47 -17.59
N GLN A 77 34.56 10.57 -17.18
CA GLN A 77 34.14 10.09 -15.87
C GLN A 77 34.26 8.57 -15.74
N SER A 78 33.81 7.80 -16.76
CA SER A 78 33.90 6.33 -16.75
C SER A 78 35.36 5.84 -16.70
N LEU A 79 36.28 6.59 -17.30
CA LEU A 79 37.72 6.33 -17.28
C LEU A 79 38.41 6.83 -15.99
N GLY A 80 37.72 7.54 -15.10
CA GLY A 80 38.33 8.12 -13.91
C GLY A 80 39.29 9.29 -14.17
N ARG A 81 39.24 9.90 -15.36
CA ARG A 81 40.15 11.00 -15.78
C ARG A 81 39.67 12.35 -15.26
N GLU A 82 39.65 12.53 -13.93
CA GLU A 82 39.05 13.71 -13.29
C GLU A 82 39.66 15.05 -13.70
N VAL A 83 40.98 15.10 -13.95
CA VAL A 83 41.66 16.33 -14.35
C VAL A 83 41.23 16.76 -15.77
N GLU A 84 41.13 15.80 -16.67
CA GLU A 84 40.66 16.03 -18.04
C GLU A 84 39.18 16.38 -18.06
N LEU A 85 38.37 15.71 -17.23
CA LEU A 85 36.95 16.02 -17.05
C LEU A 85 36.75 17.49 -16.66
N ARG A 86 37.48 18.00 -15.66
CA ARG A 86 37.37 19.42 -15.23
C ARG A 86 37.79 20.36 -16.38
N LYS A 87 38.87 20.06 -17.07
CA LYS A 87 39.33 20.86 -18.25
C LYS A 87 38.26 20.87 -19.34
N ALA A 88 37.61 19.75 -19.62
CA ALA A 88 36.53 19.66 -20.61
C ALA A 88 35.31 20.50 -20.20
N VAL A 89 34.92 20.48 -18.93
CA VAL A 89 33.83 21.34 -18.39
C VAL A 89 34.21 22.82 -18.55
N ASP A 90 35.42 23.23 -18.15
CA ASP A 90 35.84 24.62 -18.22
C ASP A 90 35.98 25.09 -19.70
N ALA A 91 36.35 24.22 -20.63
CA ALA A 91 36.32 24.49 -22.04
C ALA A 91 34.90 24.69 -22.58
N TRP A 92 33.96 23.81 -22.15
CA TRP A 92 32.55 23.93 -22.53
C TRP A 92 31.94 25.27 -22.05
N VAL A 93 32.19 25.62 -20.76
CA VAL A 93 31.74 26.92 -20.21
C VAL A 93 32.31 28.12 -20.98
N ARG A 94 33.58 28.06 -21.38
CA ARG A 94 34.21 29.15 -22.19
C ARG A 94 33.58 29.27 -23.58
N ASP A 95 33.31 28.15 -24.23
CA ASP A 95 32.78 28.12 -25.58
C ASP A 95 31.28 28.50 -25.61
N MET A 96 30.55 28.23 -24.50
CA MET A 96 29.12 28.45 -24.37
C MET A 96 28.76 29.04 -22.97
N PRO A 97 29.14 30.31 -22.70
CA PRO A 97 29.09 30.89 -21.36
C PRO A 97 27.65 31.09 -20.80
N THR A 98 26.64 31.08 -21.66
CA THR A 98 25.24 31.22 -21.29
C THR A 98 24.49 29.86 -21.20
N SER A 99 25.15 28.75 -21.53
CA SER A 99 24.55 27.43 -21.47
C SER A 99 24.49 26.91 -20.04
N VAL A 100 23.35 26.34 -19.70
CA VAL A 100 23.11 25.64 -18.43
C VAL A 100 23.72 24.23 -18.44
N SER A 101 23.83 23.63 -19.62
CA SER A 101 24.19 22.24 -19.82
C SER A 101 25.55 21.82 -19.21
N PRO A 102 26.65 22.58 -19.30
CA PRO A 102 27.93 22.16 -18.69
C PRO A 102 27.82 22.04 -17.16
N TYR A 103 27.07 22.93 -16.51
CA TYR A 103 26.89 22.90 -15.06
C TYR A 103 25.96 21.76 -14.65
N ARG A 104 24.87 21.54 -15.39
CA ARG A 104 23.92 20.44 -15.19
C ARG A 104 24.61 19.09 -15.28
N GLU A 105 25.26 18.82 -16.39
CA GLU A 105 25.92 17.54 -16.62
C GLU A 105 27.03 17.28 -15.60
N TYR A 106 27.85 18.27 -15.28
CA TYR A 106 28.92 18.08 -14.31
C TYR A 106 28.39 17.88 -12.88
N ALA A 107 27.38 18.64 -12.47
CA ALA A 107 26.72 18.43 -11.17
C ALA A 107 26.11 17.02 -11.08
N ARG A 108 25.41 16.56 -12.13
CA ARG A 108 24.83 15.23 -12.21
C ARG A 108 25.90 14.12 -12.08
N LEU A 109 27.00 14.25 -12.80
CA LEU A 109 28.11 13.30 -12.72
C LEU A 109 28.73 13.22 -11.31
N LEU A 110 28.87 14.36 -10.65
CA LEU A 110 29.36 14.43 -9.26
C LEU A 110 28.38 13.77 -8.28
N LEU A 111 27.06 14.00 -8.44
CA LEU A 111 26.04 13.38 -7.62
C LEU A 111 26.01 11.85 -7.77
N GLN A 112 26.17 11.34 -8.99
CA GLN A 112 26.27 9.89 -9.24
C GLN A 112 27.48 9.24 -8.52
N LYS A 113 28.52 10.02 -8.24
CA LYS A 113 29.70 9.59 -7.46
C LYS A 113 29.62 9.93 -5.97
N ASN A 114 28.40 10.26 -5.46
CA ASN A 114 28.16 10.69 -4.06
C ASN A 114 29.01 11.90 -3.62
N ARG A 115 29.38 12.79 -4.56
CA ARG A 115 30.18 13.99 -4.29
C ARG A 115 29.30 15.25 -4.23
N ALA A 116 28.30 15.23 -3.37
CA ALA A 116 27.30 16.29 -3.24
C ALA A 116 27.87 17.68 -2.96
N ALA A 117 28.90 17.78 -2.11
CA ALA A 117 29.57 19.07 -1.81
C ALA A 117 30.28 19.66 -3.05
N ALA A 118 30.89 18.81 -3.88
CA ALA A 118 31.50 19.25 -5.12
C ALA A 118 30.44 19.67 -6.16
N ALA A 119 29.33 18.95 -6.24
CA ALA A 119 28.17 19.34 -7.08
C ALA A 119 27.62 20.71 -6.64
N ASP A 120 27.48 20.95 -5.35
CA ASP A 120 27.04 22.25 -4.81
C ASP A 120 27.99 23.39 -5.19
N SER A 121 29.31 23.16 -5.17
CA SER A 121 30.30 24.14 -5.64
C SER A 121 30.14 24.46 -7.14
N VAL A 122 29.82 23.46 -7.95
CA VAL A 122 29.51 23.66 -9.38
C VAL A 122 28.24 24.49 -9.58
N LEU A 123 27.19 24.20 -8.82
CA LEU A 123 25.92 24.94 -8.84
C LEU A 123 26.10 26.39 -8.34
N ALA A 124 26.96 26.62 -7.35
CA ALA A 124 27.31 27.98 -6.92
C ALA A 124 28.02 28.78 -8.04
N ARG A 125 28.95 28.15 -8.78
CA ARG A 125 29.57 28.75 -9.98
C ARG A 125 28.53 29.06 -11.05
N ALA A 126 27.58 28.15 -11.30
CA ALA A 126 26.49 28.37 -12.24
C ALA A 126 25.64 29.59 -11.89
N LYS A 127 25.32 29.77 -10.60
CA LYS A 127 24.57 30.94 -10.12
C LYS A 127 25.25 32.25 -10.45
N VAL A 128 26.57 32.32 -10.26
CA VAL A 128 27.37 33.52 -10.57
C VAL A 128 27.43 33.77 -12.07
N ALA A 129 27.63 32.72 -12.87
CA ALA A 129 27.81 32.84 -14.31
C ALA A 129 26.50 33.11 -15.07
N LEU A 130 25.40 32.47 -14.68
CA LEU A 130 24.13 32.52 -15.40
C LEU A 130 23.16 33.56 -14.85
N GLY A 131 23.35 34.01 -13.61
CA GLY A 131 22.42 34.93 -12.90
C GLY A 131 21.07 34.33 -12.55
N THR A 132 20.76 33.11 -12.99
CA THR A 132 19.51 32.39 -12.72
C THR A 132 19.80 30.92 -12.43
N MET A 133 18.92 30.31 -11.60
CA MET A 133 19.02 28.88 -11.26
C MET A 133 17.75 28.12 -11.63
N LYS A 134 16.86 28.72 -12.41
CA LYS A 134 15.54 28.15 -12.72
C LYS A 134 15.65 26.75 -13.35
N ASP A 135 16.59 26.57 -14.26
CA ASP A 135 16.75 25.32 -15.01
C ASP A 135 17.68 24.29 -14.32
N LEU A 136 18.14 24.59 -13.10
CA LEU A 136 19.00 23.73 -12.29
C LEU A 136 18.35 23.29 -10.96
N GLN A 137 17.05 23.49 -10.81
CA GLN A 137 16.35 23.19 -9.55
C GLN A 137 16.39 21.70 -9.19
N LEU A 138 16.36 20.83 -10.17
CA LEU A 138 16.51 19.38 -9.98
C LEU A 138 17.87 19.03 -9.36
N GLU A 139 18.96 19.53 -9.93
CA GLU A 139 20.32 19.27 -9.47
C GLU A 139 20.56 19.87 -8.08
N ILE A 140 20.01 21.06 -7.82
CA ILE A 140 20.04 21.69 -6.48
C ILE A 140 19.30 20.82 -5.48
N ALA A 141 18.09 20.37 -5.82
CA ALA A 141 17.28 19.56 -4.92
C ALA A 141 17.99 18.25 -4.54
N GLN A 142 18.57 17.58 -5.53
CA GLN A 142 19.34 16.34 -5.32
C GLN A 142 20.62 16.57 -4.49
N ALA A 143 21.37 17.64 -4.78
CA ALA A 143 22.57 17.97 -4.04
C ALA A 143 22.27 18.30 -2.57
N ARG A 144 21.19 19.02 -2.30
CA ARG A 144 20.74 19.37 -0.94
C ARG A 144 20.24 18.15 -0.18
N ALA A 145 19.45 17.27 -0.82
CA ALA A 145 19.01 16.01 -0.22
C ALA A 145 20.20 15.12 0.18
N ALA A 146 21.17 14.97 -0.73
CA ALA A 146 22.38 14.17 -0.48
C ALA A 146 23.26 14.71 0.66
N GLN A 147 23.10 15.98 1.03
CA GLN A 147 23.78 16.63 2.16
C GLN A 147 22.91 16.68 3.43
N GLY A 148 21.72 16.09 3.42
CA GLY A 148 20.78 16.15 4.54
C GLY A 148 20.13 17.53 4.76
N GLN A 149 20.25 18.44 3.79
CA GLN A 149 19.66 19.79 3.81
C GLN A 149 18.22 19.72 3.30
N TRP A 150 17.36 19.03 4.05
CA TRP A 150 16.02 18.64 3.64
C TRP A 150 15.11 19.80 3.27
N ILE A 151 15.22 20.92 3.99
CA ILE A 151 14.38 22.11 3.79
C ILE A 151 14.73 22.80 2.46
N GLU A 152 16.02 23.00 2.22
CA GLU A 152 16.52 23.60 0.97
C GLU A 152 16.24 22.67 -0.22
N SER A 153 16.37 21.36 -0.01
CA SER A 153 15.99 20.36 -1.02
C SER A 153 14.49 20.46 -1.36
N ALA A 154 13.61 20.51 -0.35
CA ALA A 154 12.17 20.63 -0.58
C ALA A 154 11.78 21.91 -1.34
N LYS A 155 12.40 23.03 -1.02
CA LYS A 155 12.21 24.30 -1.77
C LYS A 155 12.59 24.16 -3.23
N ALA A 156 13.73 23.53 -3.51
CA ALA A 156 14.20 23.29 -4.86
C ALA A 156 13.32 22.28 -5.62
N TRP A 157 12.90 21.19 -4.96
CA TRP A 157 11.94 20.25 -5.53
C TRP A 157 10.64 20.90 -5.92
N ARG A 158 10.07 21.75 -5.04
CA ARG A 158 8.86 22.50 -5.36
C ARG A 158 9.02 23.31 -6.64
N GLN A 159 10.15 23.99 -6.83
CA GLN A 159 10.42 24.77 -8.05
C GLN A 159 10.63 23.87 -9.27
N ALA A 160 11.31 22.73 -9.12
CA ALA A 160 11.52 21.77 -10.20
C ALA A 160 10.19 21.17 -10.70
N LEU A 161 9.28 20.84 -9.80
CA LEU A 161 7.97 20.27 -10.11
C LEU A 161 7.05 21.23 -10.90
N LEU A 162 7.26 22.56 -10.84
CA LEU A 162 6.51 23.52 -11.66
C LEU A 162 6.80 23.38 -13.16
N THR A 163 8.00 22.92 -13.52
CA THR A 163 8.44 22.80 -14.91
C THR A 163 8.47 21.35 -15.40
N ALA A 164 8.46 20.41 -14.47
CA ALA A 164 8.63 18.98 -14.75
C ALA A 164 7.84 18.14 -13.74
N ASP A 165 6.53 18.08 -13.90
CA ASP A 165 5.58 17.38 -13.02
C ASP A 165 5.86 15.85 -12.95
N TYR A 166 6.42 15.26 -14.02
CA TYR A 166 6.85 13.85 -14.05
C TYR A 166 7.95 13.51 -13.01
N LEU A 167 8.57 14.51 -12.39
CA LEU A 167 9.61 14.32 -11.36
C LEU A 167 9.04 14.01 -9.96
N GLN A 168 7.74 13.87 -9.78
CA GLN A 168 7.10 13.62 -8.47
C GLN A 168 7.71 12.42 -7.74
N GLN A 169 7.89 11.29 -8.43
CA GLN A 169 8.49 10.09 -7.83
C GLN A 169 9.94 10.34 -7.37
N ALA A 170 10.71 11.09 -8.17
CA ALA A 170 12.08 11.44 -7.81
C ALA A 170 12.14 12.34 -6.57
N ALA A 171 11.21 13.31 -6.46
CA ALA A 171 11.08 14.18 -5.29
C ALA A 171 10.70 13.37 -4.04
N THR A 172 9.72 12.49 -4.16
CA THR A 172 9.30 11.59 -3.08
C THR A 172 10.45 10.70 -2.62
N TYR A 173 11.15 10.05 -3.53
CA TYR A 173 12.30 9.20 -3.20
C TYR A 173 13.41 9.98 -2.49
N ALA A 174 13.76 11.16 -3.00
CA ALA A 174 14.83 11.99 -2.45
C ALA A 174 14.51 12.53 -1.04
N LEU A 175 13.23 12.83 -0.76
CA LEU A 175 12.78 13.40 0.51
C LEU A 175 12.26 12.33 1.51
N ALA A 176 12.08 11.07 1.08
CA ALA A 176 11.60 10.00 1.95
C ALA A 176 12.45 9.81 3.24
N PRO A 177 13.81 9.91 3.20
CA PRO A 177 14.65 9.75 4.39
C PRO A 177 14.59 10.92 5.38
N THR A 178 13.77 11.95 5.11
CA THR A 178 13.70 13.14 5.99
C THR A 178 13.36 12.77 7.44
N PRO A 179 14.16 13.24 8.42
CA PRO A 179 13.87 13.05 9.84
C PRO A 179 12.51 13.64 10.22
N SER A 180 11.83 13.01 11.19
CA SER A 180 10.51 13.47 11.67
C SER A 180 10.47 14.93 12.11
N SER A 181 11.56 15.42 12.70
CA SER A 181 11.71 16.82 13.12
C SER A 181 11.63 17.85 11.99
N SER A 182 11.97 17.46 10.76
CA SER A 182 11.97 18.36 9.60
C SER A 182 10.72 18.22 8.72
N ARG A 183 9.90 17.18 8.93
CA ARG A 183 8.74 16.89 8.08
C ARG A 183 7.71 18.00 8.09
N GLN A 184 7.49 18.64 9.24
CA GLN A 184 6.53 19.74 9.35
C GLN A 184 6.89 20.92 8.44
N GLN A 185 8.16 21.31 8.39
CA GLN A 185 8.63 22.39 7.52
C GLN A 185 8.51 22.03 6.03
N ILE A 186 8.71 20.74 5.69
CA ILE A 186 8.48 20.26 4.31
C ILE A 186 7.00 20.36 3.95
N ARG A 187 6.08 19.96 4.84
CA ARG A 187 4.64 20.16 4.65
C ARG A 187 4.32 21.62 4.34
N GLU A 188 4.81 22.53 5.14
CA GLU A 188 4.59 23.98 4.95
C GLU A 188 5.08 24.47 3.58
N ILE A 189 6.25 23.99 3.13
CA ILE A 189 6.80 24.35 1.82
C ILE A 189 5.89 23.86 0.68
N PHE A 190 5.47 22.60 0.71
CA PHE A 190 4.66 22.02 -0.36
C PHE A 190 3.19 22.48 -0.31
N LEU A 191 2.71 22.91 0.86
CA LEU A 191 1.37 23.47 1.05
C LEU A 191 1.29 24.98 0.81
N ALA A 192 2.41 25.68 0.69
CA ALA A 192 2.45 27.13 0.52
C ALA A 192 1.71 27.58 -0.75
N LEU A 193 1.18 28.81 -0.70
CA LEU A 193 0.54 29.45 -1.85
C LEU A 193 1.60 29.94 -2.87
N PRO A 194 1.26 29.99 -4.17
CA PRO A 194 0.01 29.50 -4.77
C PRO A 194 -0.10 27.98 -4.69
N VAL A 195 -1.34 27.46 -4.80
CA VAL A 195 -1.59 26.01 -4.81
C VAL A 195 -1.06 25.41 -6.10
N GLU A 196 -0.15 24.45 -5.98
CA GLU A 196 0.51 23.79 -7.08
C GLU A 196 0.23 22.27 -7.00
N VAL A 197 -0.56 21.76 -7.95
CA VAL A 197 -0.99 20.35 -7.92
C VAL A 197 0.20 19.36 -7.90
N PRO A 198 1.28 19.53 -8.69
CA PRO A 198 2.44 18.64 -8.63
C PRO A 198 3.09 18.60 -7.23
N SER A 199 3.17 19.75 -6.56
CA SER A 199 3.71 19.84 -5.20
C SER A 199 2.81 19.10 -4.19
N ARG A 200 1.50 19.28 -4.29
CA ARG A 200 0.52 18.59 -3.44
C ARG A 200 0.55 17.08 -3.64
N ARG A 201 0.67 16.61 -4.89
CA ARG A 201 0.81 15.18 -5.21
C ARG A 201 2.10 14.59 -4.62
N ALA A 202 3.23 15.30 -4.77
CA ALA A 202 4.50 14.87 -4.18
C ALA A 202 4.42 14.78 -2.64
N LEU A 203 3.77 15.75 -1.99
CA LEU A 203 3.56 15.72 -0.55
C LEU A 203 2.66 14.54 -0.13
N ALA A 204 1.57 14.30 -0.86
CA ALA A 204 0.65 13.21 -0.55
C ALA A 204 1.37 11.84 -0.60
N GLU A 205 2.22 11.62 -1.60
CA GLU A 205 3.05 10.41 -1.70
C GLU A 205 4.10 10.31 -0.59
N LEU A 206 4.69 11.45 -0.19
CA LEU A 206 5.61 11.49 0.96
C LEU A 206 4.90 11.10 2.26
N GLU A 207 3.70 11.61 2.51
CA GLU A 207 2.93 11.27 3.71
C GLU A 207 2.54 9.79 3.74
N MET A 208 2.18 9.21 2.60
CA MET A 208 1.98 7.75 2.50
C MET A 208 3.26 6.99 2.88
N THR A 209 4.41 7.41 2.35
CA THR A 209 5.72 6.82 2.63
C THR A 209 6.12 7.01 4.11
N TRP A 210 5.78 8.13 4.73
CA TRP A 210 6.03 8.41 6.14
C TRP A 210 5.05 7.73 7.09
N GLY A 211 4.04 7.02 6.58
CA GLY A 211 3.05 6.29 7.36
C GLY A 211 1.89 7.16 7.87
N SER A 212 1.64 8.30 7.24
CA SER A 212 0.55 9.24 7.58
C SER A 212 -0.45 9.42 6.42
N PRO A 213 -1.21 8.36 6.03
CA PRO A 213 -2.12 8.43 4.88
C PRO A 213 -3.17 9.54 4.97
N SER A 214 -3.64 9.85 6.18
CA SER A 214 -4.61 10.93 6.42
C SER A 214 -4.02 12.31 6.10
N ASP A 215 -2.74 12.54 6.41
CA ASP A 215 -2.07 13.78 6.06
C ASP A 215 -1.83 13.86 4.55
N GLY A 216 -1.56 12.72 3.91
CA GLY A 216 -1.50 12.62 2.45
C GLY A 216 -2.81 13.04 1.80
N TRP A 217 -3.94 12.55 2.30
CA TRP A 217 -5.25 12.98 1.83
C TRP A 217 -5.50 14.48 2.11
N ASN A 218 -5.14 14.97 3.29
CA ASN A 218 -5.26 16.38 3.64
C ASN A 218 -4.50 17.32 2.68
N ALA A 219 -3.41 16.86 2.08
CA ALA A 219 -2.68 17.63 1.07
C ALA A 219 -3.47 17.82 -0.24
N LEU A 220 -4.38 16.88 -0.58
CA LEU A 220 -5.09 16.83 -1.85
C LEU A 220 -6.57 17.25 -1.79
N LYS A 221 -7.23 17.04 -0.64
CA LYS A 221 -8.71 17.16 -0.53
C LYS A 221 -9.27 18.53 -0.91
N ASP A 222 -8.50 19.59 -0.69
CA ASP A 222 -8.89 20.99 -0.92
C ASP A 222 -8.41 21.52 -2.28
N LEU A 223 -7.96 20.66 -3.20
CA LEU A 223 -7.64 21.06 -4.56
C LEU A 223 -8.91 21.55 -5.27
N PRO A 224 -8.81 22.60 -6.12
CA PRO A 224 -9.91 23.02 -6.97
C PRO A 224 -10.40 21.85 -7.84
N PRO A 225 -11.72 21.61 -7.94
CA PRO A 225 -12.25 20.49 -8.71
C PRO A 225 -12.08 20.75 -10.22
N ASP A 226 -11.06 20.13 -10.80
CA ASP A 226 -10.78 20.13 -12.23
C ASP A 226 -10.27 18.75 -12.68
N SER A 227 -9.87 18.62 -13.94
CA SER A 227 -9.37 17.36 -14.49
C SER A 227 -8.08 16.91 -13.82
N VAL A 228 -7.18 17.83 -13.48
CA VAL A 228 -5.86 17.55 -12.89
C VAL A 228 -6.03 17.10 -11.43
N ALA A 229 -6.88 17.77 -10.67
CA ALA A 229 -7.22 17.37 -9.32
C ALA A 229 -7.94 16.01 -9.28
N SER A 230 -8.87 15.77 -10.21
CA SER A 230 -9.58 14.49 -10.32
C SER A 230 -8.64 13.32 -10.60
N GLU A 231 -7.63 13.54 -11.44
CA GLU A 231 -6.57 12.56 -11.69
C GLU A 231 -5.74 12.32 -10.41
N ALA A 232 -5.31 13.40 -9.74
CA ALA A 232 -4.55 13.32 -8.49
C ALA A 232 -5.31 12.53 -7.39
N TRP A 233 -6.61 12.81 -7.21
CA TRP A 233 -7.46 12.08 -6.26
C TRP A 233 -7.61 10.60 -6.63
N SER A 234 -7.78 10.29 -7.93
CA SER A 234 -7.94 8.92 -8.42
C SER A 234 -6.68 8.08 -8.28
N GLU A 235 -5.50 8.68 -8.50
CA GLU A 235 -4.21 8.03 -8.30
C GLU A 235 -3.92 7.81 -6.82
N PHE A 236 -4.15 8.84 -5.99
CA PHE A 236 -3.99 8.71 -4.55
C PHE A 236 -4.93 7.63 -3.97
N ALA A 237 -6.18 7.58 -4.44
CA ALA A 237 -7.11 6.53 -4.06
C ALA A 237 -6.58 5.14 -4.44
N LYS A 238 -5.99 4.97 -5.63
CA LYS A 238 -5.38 3.70 -6.06
C LYS A 238 -4.25 3.27 -5.11
N ARG A 239 -3.44 4.21 -4.66
CA ARG A 239 -2.40 3.95 -3.67
C ARG A 239 -3.00 3.55 -2.31
N ALA A 240 -4.00 4.28 -1.84
CA ALA A 240 -4.71 3.99 -0.60
C ALA A 240 -5.42 2.61 -0.66
N GLU A 241 -6.03 2.25 -1.79
CA GLU A 241 -6.61 0.92 -2.04
C GLU A 241 -5.56 -0.19 -1.92
N SER A 242 -4.36 0.00 -2.48
CA SER A 242 -3.28 -1.00 -2.42
C SER A 242 -2.71 -1.20 -1.02
N GLU A 243 -2.94 -0.28 -0.10
CA GLU A 243 -2.52 -0.32 1.30
C GLU A 243 -3.69 -0.59 2.28
N ASP A 244 -4.86 -1.03 1.76
CA ASP A 244 -6.09 -1.29 2.53
C ASP A 244 -6.61 -0.09 3.33
N ARG A 245 -6.31 1.15 2.88
CA ARG A 245 -6.79 2.40 3.48
C ARG A 245 -8.15 2.81 2.91
N TRP A 246 -9.11 1.92 3.02
CA TRP A 246 -10.39 2.00 2.31
C TRP A 246 -11.20 3.26 2.59
N THR A 247 -11.20 3.76 3.82
CA THR A 247 -11.91 5.01 4.18
C THR A 247 -11.34 6.20 3.42
N ILE A 248 -10.01 6.32 3.37
CA ILE A 248 -9.30 7.39 2.68
C ILE A 248 -9.48 7.26 1.15
N ALA A 249 -9.38 6.04 0.63
CA ALA A 249 -9.63 5.76 -0.79
C ALA A 249 -11.04 6.18 -1.20
N ARG A 250 -12.04 5.88 -0.37
CA ARG A 250 -13.43 6.31 -0.59
C ARG A 250 -13.54 7.82 -0.67
N GLU A 251 -12.99 8.56 0.29
CA GLU A 251 -13.07 10.03 0.33
C GLU A 251 -12.43 10.66 -0.91
N ALA A 252 -11.29 10.14 -1.35
CA ALA A 252 -10.61 10.60 -2.55
C ALA A 252 -11.44 10.34 -3.82
N LEU A 253 -12.04 9.16 -3.94
CA LEU A 253 -12.91 8.81 -5.06
C LEU A 253 -14.23 9.59 -5.04
N GLU A 254 -14.80 9.89 -3.86
CA GLU A 254 -15.96 10.77 -3.74
C GLU A 254 -15.64 12.18 -4.25
N SER A 255 -14.43 12.68 -4.03
CA SER A 255 -13.98 13.96 -4.59
C SER A 255 -13.84 13.92 -6.11
N ALA A 256 -13.28 12.84 -6.67
CA ALA A 256 -13.21 12.63 -8.11
C ALA A 256 -14.62 12.54 -8.76
N LEU A 257 -15.57 11.86 -8.11
CA LEU A 257 -16.96 11.76 -8.56
C LEU A 257 -17.69 13.12 -8.59
N ARG A 258 -17.33 14.05 -7.73
CA ARG A 258 -17.89 15.43 -7.74
C ARG A 258 -17.51 16.20 -8.99
N TRP A 259 -16.31 15.95 -9.53
CA TRP A 259 -15.87 16.56 -10.79
C TRP A 259 -16.46 15.85 -12.01
N LYS A 260 -16.25 14.54 -12.11
CA LYS A 260 -16.74 13.76 -13.25
C LYS A 260 -17.19 12.38 -12.79
N ARG A 261 -18.47 12.12 -12.94
CA ARG A 261 -19.03 10.80 -12.64
C ARG A 261 -18.83 9.87 -13.82
N THR A 262 -18.04 8.81 -13.62
CA THR A 262 -17.87 7.73 -14.58
C THR A 262 -18.17 6.39 -13.92
N PRO A 263 -18.64 5.37 -14.68
CA PRO A 263 -18.88 4.04 -14.12
C PRO A 263 -17.66 3.47 -13.38
N GLU A 264 -16.47 3.67 -13.92
CA GLU A 264 -15.23 3.18 -13.34
C GLU A 264 -14.97 3.78 -11.95
N ILE A 265 -15.02 5.10 -11.83
CA ILE A 265 -14.80 5.79 -10.56
C ILE A 265 -15.92 5.44 -9.57
N ALA A 266 -17.17 5.35 -10.03
CA ALA A 266 -18.31 5.00 -9.19
C ALA A 266 -18.20 3.58 -8.61
N ILE A 267 -17.79 2.60 -9.42
CA ILE A 267 -17.57 1.22 -8.98
C ILE A 267 -16.42 1.15 -7.96
N ARG A 268 -15.31 1.84 -8.21
CA ARG A 268 -14.19 1.90 -7.28
C ARG A 268 -14.60 2.54 -5.95
N ALA A 269 -15.30 3.68 -5.99
CA ALA A 269 -15.78 4.36 -4.79
C ALA A 269 -16.74 3.49 -3.96
N ALA A 270 -17.64 2.80 -4.62
CA ALA A 270 -18.57 1.88 -3.98
C ALA A 270 -17.84 0.64 -3.41
N THR A 271 -16.81 0.13 -4.11
CA THR A 271 -15.97 -0.97 -3.60
C THR A 271 -15.18 -0.53 -2.37
N ALA A 272 -14.59 0.67 -2.41
CA ALA A 272 -13.90 1.24 -1.25
C ALA A 272 -14.83 1.43 -0.06
N ALA A 273 -16.08 1.88 -0.29
CA ALA A 273 -17.10 1.99 0.75
C ALA A 273 -17.46 0.62 1.37
N MET A 274 -17.62 -0.42 0.53
CA MET A 274 -17.85 -1.79 1.03
C MET A 274 -16.71 -2.29 1.91
N ASN A 275 -15.48 -2.08 1.48
CA ASN A 275 -14.30 -2.53 2.22
C ASN A 275 -14.03 -1.67 3.47
N ALA A 276 -14.49 -0.41 3.48
CA ALA A 276 -14.51 0.44 4.66
C ALA A 276 -15.63 0.09 5.66
N GLY A 277 -16.48 -0.90 5.37
CA GLY A 277 -17.59 -1.31 6.24
C GLY A 277 -18.85 -0.45 6.13
N ASP A 278 -19.00 0.32 5.04
CA ASP A 278 -20.16 1.18 4.79
C ASP A 278 -20.95 0.73 3.54
N PRO A 279 -21.76 -0.33 3.65
CA PRO A 279 -22.55 -0.85 2.54
C PRO A 279 -23.64 0.13 2.06
N ALA A 280 -24.10 1.04 2.91
CA ALA A 280 -25.07 2.05 2.51
C ALA A 280 -24.44 3.09 1.58
N ALA A 281 -23.23 3.54 1.91
CA ALA A 281 -22.46 4.41 1.01
C ALA A 281 -22.13 3.71 -0.31
N ALA A 282 -21.85 2.40 -0.30
CA ALA A 282 -21.58 1.66 -1.53
C ALA A 282 -22.75 1.71 -2.51
N LEU A 283 -23.99 1.51 -2.04
CA LEU A 283 -25.19 1.62 -2.89
C LEU A 283 -25.40 3.04 -3.43
N ARG A 284 -25.08 4.06 -2.65
CA ARG A 284 -25.20 5.47 -3.02
C ARG A 284 -24.13 5.89 -4.03
N LEU A 285 -22.88 5.43 -3.85
CA LEU A 285 -21.75 5.83 -4.69
C LEU A 285 -21.72 5.15 -6.03
N GLY A 286 -22.15 3.88 -6.12
CA GLY A 286 -22.22 3.10 -7.35
C GLY A 286 -23.66 2.70 -7.70
N PRO A 287 -24.58 3.63 -7.97
CA PRO A 287 -25.93 3.26 -8.39
C PRO A 287 -25.91 2.61 -9.79
N MET A 288 -26.77 1.63 -9.99
CA MET A 288 -26.86 0.91 -11.29
C MET A 288 -27.21 1.82 -12.49
N SER A 289 -27.80 2.99 -12.23
CA SER A 289 -28.08 4.00 -13.26
C SER A 289 -26.81 4.51 -13.98
N ASP A 290 -25.66 4.47 -13.31
CA ASP A 290 -24.39 4.90 -13.91
C ASP A 290 -23.91 3.99 -15.06
N ALA A 291 -24.47 2.78 -15.17
CA ALA A 291 -24.21 1.88 -16.28
C ALA A 291 -24.92 2.29 -17.60
N GLY A 292 -25.74 3.36 -17.59
CA GLY A 292 -26.39 3.87 -18.79
C GLY A 292 -27.30 2.87 -19.48
N GLY A 293 -27.83 1.85 -18.76
CA GLY A 293 -28.66 0.77 -19.32
C GLY A 293 -27.89 -0.43 -19.87
N ASP A 294 -26.54 -0.43 -19.81
CA ASP A 294 -25.73 -1.58 -20.19
C ASP A 294 -25.91 -2.73 -19.19
N SER A 295 -26.76 -3.70 -19.58
CA SER A 295 -27.04 -4.87 -18.73
C SER A 295 -25.82 -5.77 -18.49
N THR A 296 -24.86 -5.79 -19.42
CA THR A 296 -23.62 -6.58 -19.28
C THR A 296 -22.71 -5.94 -18.22
N LEU A 297 -22.55 -4.62 -18.27
CA LEU A 297 -21.82 -3.86 -17.26
C LEU A 297 -22.50 -4.00 -15.89
N ILE A 298 -23.84 -3.91 -15.84
CA ILE A 298 -24.59 -4.12 -14.59
C ILE A 298 -24.30 -5.51 -14.03
N ALA A 299 -24.48 -6.56 -14.82
CA ALA A 299 -24.29 -7.93 -14.37
C ALA A 299 -22.85 -8.22 -13.89
N ARG A 300 -21.86 -7.65 -14.59
CA ARG A 300 -20.44 -7.91 -14.30
C ARG A 300 -19.90 -7.12 -13.12
N ALA A 301 -20.27 -5.85 -12.97
CA ALA A 301 -19.62 -4.94 -12.04
C ALA A 301 -20.55 -4.44 -10.90
N TYR A 302 -21.75 -4.02 -11.23
CA TYR A 302 -22.67 -3.44 -10.24
C TYR A 302 -23.42 -4.49 -9.42
N LEU A 303 -23.86 -5.56 -10.05
CA LEU A 303 -24.67 -6.57 -9.40
C LEU A 303 -23.95 -7.29 -8.25
N PRO A 304 -22.68 -7.71 -8.39
CA PRO A 304 -21.92 -8.28 -7.28
C PRO A 304 -21.77 -7.31 -6.10
N LEU A 305 -21.51 -6.05 -6.40
CA LEU A 305 -21.40 -5.00 -5.40
C LEU A 305 -22.72 -4.78 -4.65
N HIS A 306 -23.82 -4.65 -5.40
CA HIS A 306 -25.16 -4.46 -4.82
C HIS A 306 -25.62 -5.68 -4.01
N ALA A 307 -25.36 -6.90 -4.51
CA ALA A 307 -25.70 -8.12 -3.77
C ALA A 307 -24.96 -8.18 -2.42
N ARG A 308 -23.66 -7.85 -2.40
CA ARG A 308 -22.87 -7.75 -1.17
C ARG A 308 -23.41 -6.66 -0.23
N ALA A 309 -23.68 -5.48 -0.74
CA ALA A 309 -24.15 -4.35 0.06
C ALA A 309 -25.56 -4.61 0.64
N LEU A 310 -26.48 -5.09 -0.16
CA LEU A 310 -27.84 -5.44 0.30
C LEU A 310 -27.82 -6.58 1.32
N SER A 311 -27.02 -7.62 1.08
CA SER A 311 -26.84 -8.71 2.04
C SER A 311 -26.25 -8.22 3.37
N ALA A 312 -25.27 -7.32 3.32
CA ALA A 312 -24.69 -6.71 4.52
C ALA A 312 -25.69 -5.83 5.30
N LEU A 313 -26.61 -5.19 4.59
CA LEU A 313 -27.70 -4.37 5.16
C LEU A 313 -28.91 -5.19 5.65
N GLY A 314 -28.86 -6.52 5.58
CA GLY A 314 -29.98 -7.37 5.96
C GLY A 314 -31.18 -7.30 4.98
N ARG A 315 -30.91 -7.01 3.72
CA ARG A 315 -31.91 -6.90 2.63
C ARG A 315 -31.70 -7.96 1.53
N PRO A 316 -31.50 -9.26 1.88
CA PRO A 316 -31.15 -10.31 0.92
C PRO A 316 -32.29 -10.55 -0.11
N MET A 317 -33.56 -10.34 0.24
CA MET A 317 -34.67 -10.47 -0.70
C MET A 317 -34.55 -9.50 -1.89
N GLU A 318 -34.06 -8.28 -1.65
CA GLU A 318 -33.85 -7.32 -2.73
C GLU A 318 -32.69 -7.74 -3.63
N ALA A 319 -31.62 -8.29 -3.04
CA ALA A 319 -30.52 -8.85 -3.78
C ALA A 319 -30.97 -10.02 -4.67
N GLU A 320 -31.81 -10.94 -4.18
CA GLU A 320 -32.41 -12.04 -4.99
C GLU A 320 -33.19 -11.52 -6.20
N ARG A 321 -34.03 -10.50 -5.97
CA ARG A 321 -34.81 -9.89 -7.07
C ARG A 321 -33.90 -9.27 -8.16
N LEU A 322 -32.80 -8.64 -7.72
CA LEU A 322 -31.83 -8.07 -8.66
C LEU A 322 -31.10 -9.17 -9.44
N VAL A 323 -30.64 -10.23 -8.76
CA VAL A 323 -29.98 -11.35 -9.44
C VAL A 323 -30.93 -12.00 -10.45
N ALA A 324 -32.17 -12.30 -10.08
CA ALA A 324 -33.18 -12.87 -10.98
C ALA A 324 -33.44 -11.99 -12.22
N ARG A 325 -33.44 -10.66 -12.05
CA ARG A 325 -33.64 -9.71 -13.15
C ARG A 325 -32.54 -9.74 -14.21
N TYR A 326 -31.29 -9.97 -13.78
CA TYR A 326 -30.10 -9.95 -14.64
C TYR A 326 -29.53 -11.34 -14.92
N ASP A 327 -30.20 -12.41 -14.52
CA ASP A 327 -29.71 -13.79 -14.55
C ASP A 327 -29.20 -14.21 -15.94
N ARG A 328 -29.92 -13.85 -17.01
CA ARG A 328 -29.52 -14.16 -18.41
C ARG A 328 -28.16 -13.58 -18.83
N PHE A 329 -27.63 -12.62 -18.10
CA PHE A 329 -26.32 -12.00 -18.36
C PHE A 329 -25.21 -12.55 -17.47
N LEU A 330 -25.52 -13.51 -16.60
CA LEU A 330 -24.59 -14.14 -15.68
C LEU A 330 -24.07 -15.47 -16.23
N SER A 331 -22.80 -15.73 -16.03
CA SER A 331 -22.29 -17.10 -16.15
C SER A 331 -22.78 -17.95 -14.96
N PRO A 332 -22.87 -19.29 -15.10
CA PRO A 332 -23.24 -20.15 -13.98
C PRO A 332 -22.40 -19.94 -12.72
N GLY A 333 -21.08 -19.75 -12.88
CA GLY A 333 -20.20 -19.48 -11.76
C GLY A 333 -20.46 -18.14 -11.07
N ALA A 334 -20.74 -17.08 -11.84
CA ALA A 334 -21.12 -15.77 -11.30
C ALA A 334 -22.47 -15.83 -10.58
N HIS A 335 -23.46 -16.49 -11.17
CA HIS A 335 -24.75 -16.73 -10.52
C HIS A 335 -24.57 -17.41 -9.16
N ASN A 336 -23.89 -18.54 -9.10
CA ASN A 336 -23.66 -19.29 -7.88
C ASN A 336 -22.93 -18.47 -6.80
N SER A 337 -21.95 -17.64 -7.22
CA SER A 337 -21.25 -16.74 -6.30
C SER A 337 -22.19 -15.69 -5.67
N LEU A 338 -23.10 -15.14 -6.47
CA LEU A 338 -24.10 -14.19 -5.99
C LEU A 338 -25.11 -14.85 -5.03
N ILE A 339 -25.59 -16.05 -5.36
CA ILE A 339 -26.50 -16.80 -4.50
C ILE A 339 -25.84 -17.13 -3.16
N ARG A 340 -24.55 -17.51 -3.14
CA ARG A 340 -23.81 -17.67 -1.89
C ARG A 340 -23.76 -16.39 -1.06
N THR A 341 -23.48 -15.25 -1.70
CA THR A 341 -23.47 -13.94 -1.03
C THR A 341 -24.83 -13.62 -0.42
N ILE A 342 -25.92 -13.93 -1.11
CA ILE A 342 -27.29 -13.73 -0.64
C ILE A 342 -27.65 -14.70 0.49
N ALA A 343 -27.19 -15.95 0.41
CA ALA A 343 -27.37 -16.91 1.49
C ALA A 343 -26.79 -16.42 2.83
N TRP A 344 -25.58 -15.82 2.81
CA TRP A 344 -25.04 -15.16 3.98
C TRP A 344 -25.86 -13.95 4.44
N GLY A 345 -26.50 -13.23 3.53
CA GLY A 345 -27.49 -12.20 3.87
C GLY A 345 -28.68 -12.77 4.64
N TRP A 346 -29.20 -13.93 4.23
CA TRP A 346 -30.27 -14.63 4.96
C TRP A 346 -29.83 -15.12 6.34
N VAL A 347 -28.60 -15.60 6.49
CA VAL A 347 -28.03 -15.93 7.81
C VAL A 347 -28.05 -14.71 8.74
N ARG A 348 -27.64 -13.55 8.26
CA ARG A 348 -27.62 -12.30 9.05
C ARG A 348 -29.02 -11.84 9.48
N THR A 349 -30.04 -12.14 8.70
CA THR A 349 -31.44 -11.87 9.10
C THR A 349 -32.00 -12.95 10.01
N GLY A 350 -31.31 -14.08 10.16
CA GLY A 350 -31.75 -15.21 10.98
C GLY A 350 -32.66 -16.22 10.27
N ASP A 351 -32.87 -16.05 8.97
CA ASP A 351 -33.67 -16.99 8.16
C ASP A 351 -32.78 -18.13 7.63
N MET A 352 -32.52 -19.09 8.50
CA MET A 352 -31.66 -20.24 8.18
C MET A 352 -32.27 -21.17 7.11
N ASN A 353 -33.60 -21.20 7.01
CA ASN A 353 -34.29 -22.04 6.02
C ASN A 353 -34.06 -21.48 4.60
N ARG A 354 -34.21 -20.16 4.42
CA ARG A 354 -33.89 -19.52 3.13
C ARG A 354 -32.41 -19.59 2.80
N ALA A 355 -31.52 -19.40 3.78
CA ALA A 355 -30.09 -19.55 3.58
C ALA A 355 -29.74 -20.95 3.03
N ARG A 356 -30.32 -22.01 3.64
CA ARG A 356 -30.12 -23.39 3.18
C ARG A 356 -30.70 -23.64 1.80
N ALA A 357 -31.92 -23.16 1.52
CA ALA A 357 -32.56 -23.28 0.23
C ALA A 357 -31.74 -22.59 -0.89
N ALA A 358 -31.22 -21.40 -0.62
CA ALA A 358 -30.35 -20.69 -1.56
C ALA A 358 -29.08 -21.49 -1.87
N LEU A 359 -28.39 -22.01 -0.85
CA LEU A 359 -27.17 -22.82 -1.05
C LEU A 359 -27.46 -24.13 -1.82
N ALA A 360 -28.55 -24.80 -1.51
CA ALA A 360 -28.95 -26.02 -2.23
C ALA A 360 -29.20 -25.77 -3.72
N ALA A 361 -29.65 -24.58 -4.09
CA ALA A 361 -29.89 -24.20 -5.48
C ALA A 361 -28.60 -24.03 -6.31
N THR A 362 -27.42 -23.89 -5.69
CA THR A 362 -26.15 -23.70 -6.43
C THR A 362 -25.63 -24.99 -7.09
N GLY A 363 -26.06 -26.16 -6.67
CA GLY A 363 -25.74 -27.45 -7.28
C GLY A 363 -24.27 -27.88 -7.28
N VAL A 364 -23.40 -27.19 -6.54
CA VAL A 364 -21.94 -27.40 -6.53
C VAL A 364 -21.54 -28.18 -5.27
N GLU A 365 -21.17 -29.44 -5.40
CA GLU A 365 -20.86 -30.32 -4.27
C GLU A 365 -19.62 -29.89 -3.44
N GLY A 366 -18.61 -29.26 -4.01
CA GLY A 366 -17.38 -28.90 -3.29
C GLY A 366 -17.48 -27.61 -2.47
N ASP A 367 -18.09 -26.59 -3.04
CA ASP A 367 -18.18 -25.22 -2.45
C ASP A 367 -19.41 -25.05 -1.53
N SER A 368 -20.38 -25.95 -1.65
CA SER A 368 -21.52 -26.03 -0.74
C SER A 368 -21.17 -26.65 0.62
N SER A 369 -20.03 -27.35 0.72
CA SER A 369 -19.64 -28.02 1.97
C SER A 369 -19.26 -27.03 3.07
N ASP A 370 -18.56 -25.94 2.78
CA ASP A 370 -18.18 -24.93 3.76
C ASP A 370 -19.41 -24.23 4.32
N ALA A 371 -20.28 -23.71 3.43
CA ALA A 371 -21.50 -23.05 3.83
C ALA A 371 -22.47 -23.98 4.56
N ALA A 372 -22.59 -25.22 4.12
CA ALA A 372 -23.38 -26.24 4.82
C ALA A 372 -22.79 -26.57 6.19
N GLY A 373 -21.47 -26.60 6.32
CA GLY A 373 -20.76 -26.80 7.58
C GLY A 373 -21.01 -25.67 8.56
N TRP A 374 -20.98 -24.41 8.09
CA TRP A 374 -21.32 -23.26 8.93
C TRP A 374 -22.79 -23.26 9.36
N LEU A 375 -23.73 -23.57 8.47
CA LEU A 375 -25.15 -23.70 8.85
C LEU A 375 -25.36 -24.79 9.92
N ALA A 376 -24.71 -25.94 9.77
CA ALA A 376 -24.75 -27.00 10.78
C ALA A 376 -24.18 -26.53 12.13
N LEU A 377 -23.10 -25.75 12.12
CA LEU A 377 -22.52 -25.16 13.32
C LEU A 377 -23.49 -24.20 14.01
N TYR A 378 -24.14 -23.31 13.25
CA TYR A 378 -25.10 -22.34 13.80
C TYR A 378 -26.31 -23.02 14.42
N GLU A 379 -26.73 -24.18 13.93
CA GLU A 379 -27.74 -25.01 14.51
C GLU A 379 -27.25 -25.81 15.73
N GLY A 380 -25.97 -25.76 16.02
CA GLY A 380 -25.36 -26.52 17.10
C GLY A 380 -25.11 -28.00 16.76
N ASN A 381 -25.23 -28.42 15.51
CA ASN A 381 -24.92 -29.78 15.05
C ASN A 381 -23.41 -29.91 14.77
N LEU A 382 -22.64 -30.16 15.83
CA LEU A 382 -21.17 -30.22 15.75
C LEU A 382 -20.69 -31.46 14.97
N LYS A 383 -21.47 -32.54 14.95
CA LYS A 383 -21.13 -33.76 14.19
C LYS A 383 -21.11 -33.49 12.69
N ALA A 384 -22.18 -32.90 12.17
CA ALA A 384 -22.24 -32.51 10.75
C ALA A 384 -21.22 -31.42 10.41
N ALA A 385 -21.11 -30.38 11.24
CA ALA A 385 -20.15 -29.30 11.07
C ALA A 385 -18.70 -29.80 11.00
N ARG A 386 -18.32 -30.77 11.86
CA ARG A 386 -16.98 -31.38 11.88
C ARG A 386 -16.61 -32.02 10.54
N GLY A 387 -17.53 -32.75 9.93
CA GLY A 387 -17.30 -33.42 8.65
C GLY A 387 -17.14 -32.44 7.50
N LEU A 388 -18.03 -31.44 7.45
CA LEU A 388 -18.12 -30.47 6.35
C LEU A 388 -17.01 -29.41 6.41
N LEU A 389 -16.75 -28.79 7.59
CA LEU A 389 -15.77 -27.71 7.73
C LEU A 389 -14.31 -28.18 7.60
N ARG A 390 -14.00 -29.46 7.87
CA ARG A 390 -12.66 -29.99 7.68
C ARG A 390 -12.24 -30.14 6.22
N GLY A 391 -13.20 -30.31 5.33
CA GLY A 391 -12.97 -30.44 3.88
C GLY A 391 -12.95 -29.11 3.14
N GLY A 392 -13.20 -28.01 3.83
CA GLY A 392 -13.32 -26.69 3.24
C GLY A 392 -11.99 -26.07 2.83
N THR A 393 -12.10 -25.08 1.94
CA THR A 393 -10.95 -24.31 1.41
C THR A 393 -10.78 -22.97 2.10
N GLU A 394 -11.74 -22.54 2.91
CA GLU A 394 -11.70 -21.27 3.66
C GLU A 394 -10.59 -21.31 4.73
N GLN A 395 -9.89 -20.18 4.88
CA GLN A 395 -8.95 -19.96 5.97
C GLN A 395 -9.33 -18.66 6.67
N SER A 396 -10.07 -18.79 7.78
CA SER A 396 -10.45 -17.64 8.61
C SER A 396 -10.17 -17.90 10.09
N PRO A 397 -9.95 -16.87 10.90
CA PRO A 397 -9.83 -17.00 12.35
C PRO A 397 -11.06 -17.69 12.99
N GLU A 398 -12.24 -17.39 12.46
CA GLU A 398 -13.52 -17.97 12.92
C GLU A 398 -13.56 -19.48 12.63
N LEU A 399 -13.08 -19.92 11.47
CA LEU A 399 -12.97 -21.34 11.15
C LEU A 399 -11.99 -22.05 12.09
N ALA A 400 -10.83 -21.44 12.35
CA ALA A 400 -9.85 -22.00 13.28
C ALA A 400 -10.44 -22.14 14.70
N LEU A 401 -11.18 -21.15 15.17
CA LEU A 401 -11.91 -21.18 16.44
C LEU A 401 -12.96 -22.31 16.44
N ALA A 402 -13.79 -22.40 15.41
CA ALA A 402 -14.83 -23.41 15.29
C ALA A 402 -14.26 -24.82 15.31
N LEU A 403 -13.24 -25.08 14.49
CA LEU A 403 -12.58 -26.38 14.44
C LEU A 403 -11.87 -26.72 15.77
N GLY A 404 -11.25 -25.75 16.42
CA GLY A 404 -10.63 -25.90 17.72
C GLY A 404 -11.64 -26.27 18.82
N LEU A 405 -12.80 -25.62 18.84
CA LEU A 405 -13.91 -25.96 19.76
C LEU A 405 -14.48 -27.33 19.48
N ILE A 406 -14.79 -27.64 18.20
CA ILE A 406 -15.33 -28.95 17.78
C ILE A 406 -14.36 -30.09 18.12
N ALA A 407 -13.07 -29.88 17.95
CA ALA A 407 -12.06 -30.91 18.24
C ALA A 407 -11.95 -31.22 19.73
N ARG A 408 -12.04 -30.22 20.60
CA ARG A 408 -11.92 -30.37 22.06
C ARG A 408 -13.20 -30.91 22.70
N LEU A 409 -14.38 -30.45 22.25
CA LEU A 409 -15.67 -30.81 22.86
C LEU A 409 -16.05 -32.28 22.71
N LYS A 410 -15.73 -32.91 21.57
CA LYS A 410 -16.06 -34.31 21.27
C LYS A 410 -17.54 -34.71 21.50
N VAL A 411 -18.46 -33.72 21.41
CA VAL A 411 -19.91 -33.94 21.48
C VAL A 411 -20.54 -33.76 20.10
N ASP A 412 -21.71 -34.36 19.90
CA ASP A 412 -22.43 -34.29 18.60
C ASP A 412 -23.22 -33.00 18.46
N THR A 413 -23.67 -32.40 19.58
CA THR A 413 -24.49 -31.20 19.59
C THR A 413 -24.08 -30.22 20.69
N ALA A 414 -24.06 -28.92 20.36
CA ALA A 414 -23.85 -27.82 21.31
C ALA A 414 -24.62 -26.55 20.87
N PRO A 415 -25.95 -26.48 21.12
CA PRO A 415 -26.78 -25.38 20.63
C PRO A 415 -26.33 -24.00 21.14
N ALA A 416 -25.84 -23.90 22.38
CA ALA A 416 -25.35 -22.65 22.95
C ALA A 416 -24.15 -22.08 22.16
N ILE A 417 -23.21 -22.93 21.79
CA ILE A 417 -22.06 -22.55 20.96
C ILE A 417 -22.53 -22.17 19.56
N GLY A 418 -23.44 -22.95 18.97
CA GLY A 418 -24.03 -22.62 17.66
C GLY A 418 -24.66 -21.21 17.62
N LYS A 419 -25.41 -20.85 18.67
CA LYS A 419 -26.01 -19.52 18.83
C LYS A 419 -24.93 -18.41 18.91
N ALA A 420 -23.83 -18.64 19.60
CA ALA A 420 -22.75 -17.68 19.71
C ALA A 420 -22.08 -17.41 18.31
N PHE A 421 -21.81 -18.46 17.54
CA PHE A 421 -21.32 -18.31 16.16
C PHE A 421 -22.35 -17.67 15.23
N LEU A 422 -23.64 -17.97 15.40
CA LEU A 422 -24.70 -17.30 14.63
C LEU A 422 -24.75 -15.79 14.94
N ALA A 423 -24.57 -15.39 16.19
CA ALA A 423 -24.49 -13.98 16.56
C ALA A 423 -23.28 -13.29 15.87
N LEU A 424 -22.10 -13.95 15.80
CA LEU A 424 -20.96 -13.46 15.04
C LEU A 424 -21.32 -13.28 13.55
N ALA A 425 -21.94 -14.27 12.94
CA ALA A 425 -22.36 -14.22 11.53
C ALA A 425 -23.36 -13.09 11.24
N LYS A 426 -24.15 -12.70 12.25
CA LYS A 426 -25.06 -11.56 12.21
C LYS A 426 -24.37 -10.21 12.45
N ASN A 427 -23.05 -10.17 12.67
CA ASN A 427 -22.27 -9.03 13.12
C ASN A 427 -22.74 -8.47 14.50
N ASP A 428 -23.39 -9.30 15.32
CA ASP A 428 -23.75 -8.98 16.70
C ASP A 428 -22.62 -9.42 17.63
N SER A 429 -21.54 -8.64 17.67
CA SER A 429 -20.37 -8.94 18.50
C SER A 429 -20.70 -8.93 19.99
N ALA A 430 -21.61 -8.07 20.43
CA ALA A 430 -22.03 -7.99 21.84
C ALA A 430 -22.84 -9.23 22.25
N GLY A 431 -23.81 -9.61 21.43
CA GLY A 431 -24.56 -10.84 21.63
C GLY A 431 -23.71 -12.09 21.57
N ALA A 432 -22.73 -12.13 20.64
CA ALA A 432 -21.78 -13.23 20.55
C ALA A 432 -20.90 -13.35 21.80
N ALA A 433 -20.33 -12.24 22.29
CA ALA A 433 -19.54 -12.23 23.52
C ALA A 433 -20.32 -12.74 24.72
N ALA A 434 -21.55 -12.26 24.90
CA ALA A 434 -22.43 -12.71 25.97
C ALA A 434 -22.74 -14.22 25.86
N GLN A 435 -23.01 -14.72 24.67
CA GLN A 435 -23.33 -16.12 24.43
C GLN A 435 -22.11 -17.05 24.57
N PHE A 436 -20.92 -16.64 24.15
CA PHE A 436 -19.70 -17.40 24.43
C PHE A 436 -19.41 -17.48 25.92
N ALA A 437 -19.54 -16.36 26.64
CA ALA A 437 -19.35 -16.32 28.09
C ALA A 437 -20.37 -17.24 28.83
N ALA A 438 -21.65 -17.19 28.44
CA ALA A 438 -22.67 -18.05 29.01
C ALA A 438 -22.46 -19.56 28.67
N ALA A 439 -22.02 -19.87 27.45
CA ALA A 439 -21.69 -21.24 27.03
C ALA A 439 -20.51 -21.82 27.83
N ALA A 440 -19.56 -20.97 28.25
CA ALA A 440 -18.39 -21.36 29.02
C ALA A 440 -18.76 -22.03 30.36
N ASP A 441 -19.85 -21.61 31.01
CA ASP A 441 -20.29 -22.17 32.29
C ASP A 441 -20.70 -23.64 32.17
N ASN A 442 -21.19 -24.03 31.00
CA ASN A 442 -21.71 -25.38 30.73
C ASN A 442 -20.73 -26.25 29.89
N ALA A 443 -19.57 -25.75 29.56
CA ALA A 443 -18.59 -26.43 28.71
C ALA A 443 -17.16 -26.40 29.31
N PRO A 444 -16.91 -27.12 30.43
CA PRO A 444 -15.63 -27.00 31.17
C PRO A 444 -14.39 -27.32 30.34
N VAL A 445 -14.47 -28.24 29.37
CA VAL A 445 -13.35 -28.65 28.52
C VAL A 445 -12.84 -27.52 27.59
N VAL A 446 -13.71 -26.57 27.27
CA VAL A 446 -13.40 -25.43 26.38
C VAL A 446 -13.69 -24.09 27.03
N ARG A 447 -13.91 -24.06 28.36
CA ARG A 447 -14.29 -22.88 29.12
C ARG A 447 -13.32 -21.71 28.85
N SER A 448 -12.03 -21.94 29.01
CA SER A 448 -10.99 -20.93 28.82
C SER A 448 -10.99 -20.36 27.40
N LEU A 449 -11.18 -21.21 26.37
CA LEU A 449 -11.24 -20.77 24.97
C LEU A 449 -12.49 -19.93 24.69
N LEU A 450 -13.65 -20.31 25.23
CA LEU A 450 -14.90 -19.55 25.10
C LEU A 450 -14.79 -18.20 25.81
N LEU A 451 -14.22 -18.17 27.02
CA LEU A 451 -14.00 -16.95 27.78
C LEU A 451 -12.99 -16.03 27.06
N LEU A 452 -11.87 -16.57 26.55
CA LEU A 452 -10.91 -15.78 25.81
C LEU A 452 -11.56 -15.15 24.57
N THR A 453 -12.36 -15.90 23.83
CA THR A 453 -13.11 -15.38 22.67
C THR A 453 -14.05 -14.24 23.07
N ALA A 454 -14.80 -14.41 24.17
CA ALA A 454 -15.67 -13.37 24.68
C ALA A 454 -14.91 -12.09 25.07
N ALA A 455 -13.76 -12.23 25.75
CA ALA A 455 -12.92 -11.11 26.13
C ALA A 455 -12.35 -10.36 24.91
N GLN A 456 -11.92 -11.10 23.89
CA GLN A 456 -11.42 -10.52 22.63
C GLN A 456 -12.51 -9.72 21.91
N LEU A 457 -13.75 -10.20 21.90
CA LEU A 457 -14.88 -9.48 21.34
C LEU A 457 -15.17 -8.19 22.13
N HIS A 458 -15.18 -8.25 23.46
CA HIS A 458 -15.33 -7.05 24.29
C HIS A 458 -14.19 -6.04 24.04
N ALA A 459 -12.94 -6.48 23.99
CA ALA A 459 -11.80 -5.63 23.71
C ALA A 459 -11.87 -4.96 22.32
N SER A 460 -12.36 -5.68 21.30
CA SER A 460 -12.55 -5.14 19.94
C SER A 460 -13.64 -4.05 19.91
N MET A 461 -14.65 -4.16 20.74
CA MET A 461 -15.73 -3.17 20.93
C MET A 461 -15.35 -2.02 21.88
N ARG A 462 -14.11 -2.02 22.44
CA ARG A 462 -13.66 -1.10 23.49
C ARG A 462 -14.46 -1.18 24.80
N HIS A 463 -15.08 -2.31 25.06
CA HIS A 463 -15.67 -2.66 26.35
C HIS A 463 -14.57 -3.20 27.27
N ASP A 464 -13.63 -2.31 27.62
CA ASP A 464 -12.39 -2.68 28.28
C ASP A 464 -12.60 -3.28 29.68
N THR A 465 -13.60 -2.80 30.40
CA THR A 465 -13.93 -3.27 31.78
C THR A 465 -14.39 -4.73 31.75
N GLU A 466 -15.25 -5.08 30.82
CA GLU A 466 -15.76 -6.42 30.61
C GLU A 466 -14.65 -7.37 30.13
N ALA A 467 -13.80 -6.92 29.23
CA ALA A 467 -12.66 -7.70 28.76
C ALA A 467 -11.70 -8.04 29.91
N VAL A 468 -11.36 -7.05 30.74
CA VAL A 468 -10.48 -7.24 31.91
C VAL A 468 -11.11 -8.20 32.91
N ALA A 469 -12.39 -8.07 33.22
CA ALA A 469 -13.07 -8.97 34.14
C ALA A 469 -13.05 -10.43 33.68
N ILE A 470 -13.16 -10.67 32.35
CA ILE A 470 -13.10 -12.02 31.80
C ILE A 470 -11.65 -12.54 31.79
N TRP A 471 -10.66 -11.75 31.44
CA TRP A 471 -9.25 -12.17 31.54
C TRP A 471 -8.86 -12.49 32.98
N GLN A 472 -9.28 -11.67 33.95
CA GLN A 472 -9.08 -11.94 35.36
C GLN A 472 -9.73 -13.26 35.80
N ARG A 473 -10.93 -13.56 35.30
CA ARG A 473 -11.60 -14.86 35.53
C ARG A 473 -10.79 -16.02 34.98
N ILE A 474 -10.23 -15.91 33.75
CA ILE A 474 -9.35 -16.94 33.15
C ILE A 474 -8.13 -17.17 34.04
N LEU A 475 -7.44 -16.11 34.41
CA LEU A 475 -6.19 -16.19 35.20
C LEU A 475 -6.39 -16.69 36.62
N SER A 476 -7.59 -16.49 37.22
CA SER A 476 -7.91 -16.98 38.55
C SER A 476 -8.48 -18.39 38.59
N GLN A 477 -9.30 -18.76 37.60
CA GLN A 477 -10.06 -20.04 37.61
C GLN A 477 -9.49 -21.08 36.63
N GLU A 478 -8.82 -20.65 35.57
CA GLU A 478 -8.34 -21.50 34.49
C GLU A 478 -6.83 -21.24 34.21
N LYS A 479 -6.05 -20.94 35.27
CA LYS A 479 -4.64 -20.54 35.19
C LYS A 479 -3.73 -21.53 34.43
N ASP A 480 -4.07 -22.82 34.47
CA ASP A 480 -3.29 -23.88 33.83
C ASP A 480 -3.77 -24.16 32.39
N SER A 481 -4.72 -23.37 31.86
CA SER A 481 -5.24 -23.52 30.51
C SER A 481 -4.27 -23.01 29.45
N PRO A 482 -4.31 -23.56 28.22
CA PRO A 482 -3.53 -23.04 27.09
C PRO A 482 -3.82 -21.59 26.74
N GLU A 483 -4.98 -21.07 27.12
CA GLU A 483 -5.46 -19.72 26.85
C GLU A 483 -4.98 -18.68 27.87
N ALA A 484 -4.55 -19.09 29.06
CA ALA A 484 -4.12 -18.19 30.12
C ALA A 484 -2.94 -17.28 29.72
N PRO A 485 -1.88 -17.76 29.05
CA PRO A 485 -0.80 -16.90 28.59
C PRO A 485 -1.28 -15.82 27.59
N GLN A 486 -2.26 -16.14 26.75
CA GLN A 486 -2.81 -15.19 25.81
C GLN A 486 -3.66 -14.13 26.51
N ALA A 487 -4.46 -14.51 27.50
CA ALA A 487 -5.23 -13.57 28.31
C ALA A 487 -4.31 -12.54 29.00
N GLU A 488 -3.19 -13.00 29.56
CA GLU A 488 -2.18 -12.15 30.18
C GLU A 488 -1.56 -11.15 29.21
N LEU A 489 -1.18 -11.63 28.02
CA LEU A 489 -0.59 -10.80 26.96
C LEU A 489 -1.56 -9.74 26.45
N GLU A 490 -2.83 -10.10 26.25
CA GLU A 490 -3.85 -9.16 25.76
C GLU A 490 -4.20 -8.11 26.81
N TRP A 491 -4.24 -8.49 28.08
CA TRP A 491 -4.44 -7.55 29.18
C TRP A 491 -3.25 -6.56 29.26
N ALA A 492 -2.01 -7.04 29.20
CA ALA A 492 -0.84 -6.18 29.15
C ALA A 492 -0.89 -5.17 27.99
N ARG A 493 -1.32 -5.60 26.82
CA ARG A 493 -1.50 -4.71 25.66
C ARG A 493 -2.55 -3.64 25.86
N LEU A 494 -3.67 -4.00 26.51
CA LEU A 494 -4.71 -3.04 26.85
C LEU A 494 -4.19 -1.99 27.84
N LEU A 495 -3.46 -2.40 28.88
CA LEU A 495 -2.85 -1.48 29.87
C LEU A 495 -1.88 -0.52 29.18
N ARG A 496 -1.01 -1.02 28.30
CA ARG A 496 -0.10 -0.18 27.53
C ARG A 496 -0.85 0.83 26.65
N LYS A 497 -1.93 0.42 26.01
CA LYS A 497 -2.79 1.31 25.21
C LYS A 497 -3.45 2.41 26.07
N LYS A 498 -3.68 2.13 27.35
CA LYS A 498 -4.18 3.09 28.35
C LYS A 498 -3.05 3.90 29.02
N ASN A 499 -1.82 3.76 28.56
CA ASN A 499 -0.63 4.39 29.11
C ASN A 499 -0.26 3.93 30.53
N ASP A 500 -0.81 2.80 30.99
CA ASP A 500 -0.36 2.12 32.20
C ASP A 500 0.79 1.16 31.88
N VAL A 501 1.98 1.75 31.73
CA VAL A 501 3.19 1.01 31.34
C VAL A 501 3.65 0.09 32.47
N ALA A 502 3.48 0.50 33.73
CA ALA A 502 3.88 -0.29 34.90
C ALA A 502 3.01 -1.54 35.05
N GLY A 503 1.69 -1.39 34.94
CA GLY A 503 0.76 -2.53 34.95
C GLY A 503 1.00 -3.48 33.78
N ALA A 504 1.25 -2.95 32.58
CA ALA A 504 1.59 -3.77 31.42
C ALA A 504 2.89 -4.58 31.63
N ALA A 505 3.93 -3.97 32.18
CA ALA A 505 5.20 -4.64 32.49
C ALA A 505 5.00 -5.77 33.53
N ALA A 506 4.22 -5.54 34.57
CA ALA A 506 3.92 -6.53 35.58
C ALA A 506 3.22 -7.78 35.00
N HIS A 507 2.23 -7.59 34.13
CA HIS A 507 1.55 -8.70 33.44
C HIS A 507 2.47 -9.46 32.49
N LEU A 508 3.35 -8.77 31.75
CA LEU A 508 4.32 -9.42 30.87
C LEU A 508 5.37 -10.21 31.64
N GLU A 509 5.86 -9.67 32.78
CA GLU A 509 6.79 -10.39 33.67
C GLU A 509 6.14 -11.64 34.28
N HIS A 510 4.90 -11.50 34.79
CA HIS A 510 4.16 -12.64 35.32
C HIS A 510 3.96 -13.71 34.25
N MET A 511 3.56 -13.33 33.03
CA MET A 511 3.40 -14.26 31.91
C MET A 511 4.69 -15.05 31.62
N ILE A 512 5.84 -14.38 31.56
CA ILE A 512 7.14 -15.01 31.27
C ILE A 512 7.52 -16.01 32.37
N LEU A 513 7.22 -15.68 33.63
CA LEU A 513 7.56 -16.51 34.78
C LEU A 513 6.58 -17.67 35.00
N ALA A 514 5.28 -17.41 34.88
CA ALA A 514 4.23 -18.40 35.11
C ALA A 514 4.08 -19.39 33.94
N TYR A 515 4.35 -18.96 32.70
CA TYR A 515 4.15 -19.75 31.49
C TYR A 515 5.41 -19.88 30.62
N PRO A 516 6.54 -20.37 31.17
CA PRO A 516 7.84 -20.35 30.46
C PRO A 516 7.86 -21.20 29.18
N GLN A 517 6.95 -22.16 29.05
CA GLN A 517 6.85 -23.04 27.88
C GLN A 517 5.86 -22.51 26.80
N SER A 518 5.23 -21.36 27.04
CA SER A 518 4.32 -20.78 26.06
C SER A 518 5.06 -20.28 24.82
N ALA A 519 4.51 -20.57 23.64
CA ALA A 519 5.02 -20.04 22.36
C ALA A 519 4.97 -18.50 22.28
N LEU A 520 4.23 -17.84 23.18
CA LEU A 520 4.10 -16.39 23.25
C LEU A 520 5.20 -15.70 24.07
N VAL A 521 6.04 -16.46 24.79
CA VAL A 521 7.13 -15.90 25.64
C VAL A 521 8.11 -15.03 24.86
N PRO A 522 8.60 -15.39 23.66
CA PRO A 522 9.47 -14.51 22.88
C PRO A 522 8.81 -13.17 22.53
N GLN A 523 7.51 -13.17 22.29
CA GLN A 523 6.74 -11.97 22.03
C GLN A 523 6.57 -11.12 23.29
N ALA A 524 6.21 -11.73 24.42
CA ALA A 524 6.09 -11.05 25.70
C ALA A 524 7.40 -10.38 26.13
N ARG A 525 8.55 -11.02 25.91
CA ARG A 525 9.87 -10.42 26.19
C ARG A 525 10.11 -9.17 25.36
N ARG A 526 9.87 -9.21 24.06
CA ARG A 526 10.00 -8.02 23.18
C ARG A 526 9.10 -6.87 23.63
N GLU A 527 7.85 -7.18 23.99
CA GLU A 527 6.90 -6.17 24.45
C GLU A 527 7.27 -5.61 25.83
N LEU A 528 7.86 -6.43 26.71
CA LEU A 528 8.38 -6.00 28.01
C LEU A 528 9.59 -5.06 27.86
N ASP A 529 10.53 -5.37 26.97
CA ASP A 529 11.69 -4.51 26.70
C ASP A 529 11.24 -3.14 26.18
N LEU A 530 10.25 -3.11 25.28
CA LEU A 530 9.64 -1.87 24.79
C LEU A 530 8.93 -1.08 25.90
N ALA A 531 8.25 -1.77 26.82
CA ALA A 531 7.60 -1.12 27.95
C ALA A 531 8.63 -0.51 28.91
N LYS A 532 9.71 -1.24 29.24
CA LYS A 532 10.78 -0.78 30.13
C LYS A 532 11.54 0.44 29.59
N THR A 533 11.76 0.50 28.28
CA THR A 533 12.40 1.68 27.66
C THR A 533 11.52 2.93 27.68
N SER A 534 10.21 2.77 27.87
CA SER A 534 9.24 3.86 27.95
C SER A 534 9.02 4.40 29.38
N ILE A 535 9.58 3.73 30.40
CA ILE A 535 9.51 4.18 31.80
C ILE A 535 10.68 5.15 32.04
N PRO A 536 10.43 6.43 32.45
CA PRO A 536 11.52 7.34 32.80
C PRO A 536 12.36 6.74 33.95
N PRO A 537 13.68 6.89 33.93
CA PRO A 537 14.50 6.43 35.06
C PRO A 537 14.03 7.12 36.33
N THR A 538 13.59 6.33 37.32
CA THR A 538 13.33 6.85 38.66
C THR A 538 14.64 7.42 39.21
N LEU A 539 14.68 8.74 39.40
CA LEU A 539 15.74 9.41 40.11
C LEU A 539 15.74 8.83 41.55
N SER A 540 16.69 7.95 41.81
CA SER A 540 17.05 7.47 43.15
C SER A 540 17.80 8.52 43.92
#